data_424230bc08e8bc4e8f83de7cf26566b0
#
_entry.id   424230bc08e8bc4e8f83de7cf26566b0
#
_cell.length_a   1.000
_cell.length_b   1.000
_cell.length_c   1.000
_cell.angle_alpha   90.00
_cell.angle_beta   90.00
_cell.angle_gamma   90.00
#
_symmetry.space_group_name_H-M   'P 1'
#
loop_
_entity.id
_entity.type
_entity.pdbx_description
1 polymer ?
#
loop_
_entity_poly.entity_id
_entity_poly.type
_entity_poly.pdbx_seq_one_letter_code
_entity_poly.pdbx_strand_id
1 'polypeptide(L)'
;MKVKYQKNVVICTMKLKNDKIMDFRIQDRMELKALVDFYATESDKNNQDCYVEIFRPDIKLNVYFGGKLGMTANDVQDMIRQYKAFGAAKVSFHMNGQQSVDFIDETHATGTCYALATLVTEQDGKDVLTTHAVRYYDKYEKIDGRWWISEREQHFEWSTNQTLG
;
A
#
# COMPACT_ATOMS: atom_id res chain seq x y z
N MET A 1 -42.48 -11.54 39.98
CA MET A 1 -41.56 -12.27 39.06
C MET A 1 -40.68 -11.20 38.37
N LYS A 2 -39.43 -11.02 38.85
CA LYS A 2 -38.50 -10.04 38.30
C LYS A 2 -37.60 -10.74 37.28
N VAL A 3 -37.77 -10.37 36.01
CA VAL A 3 -36.87 -10.87 34.93
C VAL A 3 -35.61 -10.00 34.95
N LYS A 4 -34.49 -10.63 35.34
CA LYS A 4 -33.16 -10.04 35.21
C LYS A 4 -32.68 -10.25 33.76
N TYR A 5 -32.64 -9.17 32.98
CA TYR A 5 -31.91 -9.14 31.71
C TYR A 5 -30.42 -9.00 32.00
N GLN A 6 -29.65 -10.07 31.87
CA GLN A 6 -28.21 -9.96 31.72
C GLN A 6 -27.91 -9.58 30.26
N LYS A 7 -27.46 -8.34 30.05
CA LYS A 7 -26.85 -7.93 28.80
C LYS A 7 -25.47 -8.55 28.75
N ASN A 8 -25.29 -9.60 27.94
CA ASN A 8 -23.95 -10.06 27.55
C ASN A 8 -23.37 -9.02 26.57
N VAL A 9 -22.65 -8.04 27.11
CA VAL A 9 -21.79 -7.17 26.31
C VAL A 9 -20.55 -7.98 26.03
N VAL A 10 -20.42 -8.49 24.81
CA VAL A 10 -19.16 -9.05 24.32
C VAL A 10 -18.24 -7.84 24.09
N ILE A 11 -17.47 -7.49 25.12
CA ILE A 11 -16.38 -6.53 24.96
C ILE A 11 -15.28 -7.32 24.21
N CYS A 12 -15.13 -7.02 22.93
CA CYS A 12 -13.95 -7.42 22.18
C CYS A 12 -12.79 -6.62 22.77
N THR A 13 -12.20 -7.12 23.85
CA THR A 13 -10.97 -6.58 24.41
C THR A 13 -9.85 -6.93 23.42
N MET A 14 -9.52 -5.99 22.53
CA MET A 14 -8.16 -5.93 22.00
C MET A 14 -7.25 -5.88 23.23
N LYS A 15 -6.61 -6.98 23.56
CA LYS A 15 -5.54 -7.01 24.55
C LYS A 15 -4.40 -6.18 23.95
N LEU A 16 -4.39 -4.88 24.25
CA LEU A 16 -3.24 -4.01 24.05
C LEU A 16 -2.15 -4.55 24.98
N LYS A 17 -1.29 -5.39 24.43
CA LYS A 17 -0.06 -5.76 25.12
C LYS A 17 0.78 -4.50 25.21
N ASN A 18 0.90 -3.95 26.40
CA ASN A 18 1.74 -2.82 26.81
C ASN A 18 1.36 -1.44 26.27
N ASP A 19 0.55 -0.70 27.03
CA ASP A 19 0.23 0.72 26.79
C ASP A 19 1.46 1.64 26.66
N LYS A 20 2.62 1.25 27.17
CA LYS A 20 3.88 1.99 27.04
C LYS A 20 4.56 1.85 25.66
N ILE A 21 4.27 0.80 24.91
CA ILE A 21 4.91 0.55 23.59
C ILE A 21 4.18 1.31 22.47
N MET A 22 2.88 1.56 22.60
CA MET A 22 2.13 2.29 21.57
C MET A 22 2.58 3.75 21.43
N ASP A 23 2.88 4.40 22.51
CA ASP A 23 3.34 5.81 22.52
C ASP A 23 4.76 5.95 21.95
N PHE A 24 5.59 4.93 22.11
CA PHE A 24 6.99 4.92 21.67
C PHE A 24 7.17 4.80 20.16
N ARG A 25 6.16 4.35 19.41
CA ARG A 25 6.26 4.08 17.96
C ARG A 25 5.32 4.91 17.09
N ILE A 26 4.73 5.97 17.63
CA ILE A 26 3.87 6.86 16.86
C ILE A 26 4.66 7.48 15.70
N GLN A 27 5.87 7.96 15.95
CA GLN A 27 6.72 8.55 14.94
C GLN A 27 7.03 7.54 13.81
N ASP A 28 7.46 6.31 14.16
CA ASP A 28 7.71 5.25 13.18
C ASP A 28 6.46 4.94 12.34
N ARG A 29 5.29 4.84 12.97
CA ARG A 29 4.02 4.61 12.26
C ARG A 29 3.68 5.74 11.28
N MET A 30 3.92 6.99 11.68
CA MET A 30 3.70 8.14 10.81
C MET A 30 4.67 8.13 9.62
N GLU A 31 5.94 7.79 9.85
CA GLU A 31 6.94 7.68 8.78
C GLU A 31 6.59 6.55 7.80
N LEU A 32 6.19 5.37 8.29
CA LEU A 32 5.75 4.26 7.44
C LEU A 32 4.48 4.59 6.66
N LYS A 33 3.54 5.34 7.26
CA LYS A 33 2.37 5.84 6.52
C LYS A 33 2.77 6.83 5.43
N ALA A 34 3.71 7.72 5.72
CA ALA A 34 4.20 8.69 4.75
C ALA A 34 4.84 8.03 3.52
N LEU A 35 5.52 6.87 3.66
CA LEU A 35 6.09 6.14 2.51
C LEU A 35 5.00 5.68 1.53
N VAL A 36 3.92 5.10 2.02
CA VAL A 36 2.85 4.59 1.16
C VAL A 36 2.02 5.73 0.56
N ASP A 37 1.86 6.86 1.28
CA ASP A 37 1.17 8.03 0.77
C ASP A 37 2.01 8.78 -0.26
N PHE A 38 3.33 8.85 -0.08
CA PHE A 38 4.25 9.38 -1.07
C PHE A 38 4.21 8.56 -2.36
N TYR A 39 4.26 7.22 -2.25
CA TYR A 39 4.11 6.33 -3.40
C TYR A 39 2.84 6.63 -4.21
N ALA A 40 1.69 6.73 -3.53
CA ALA A 40 0.40 7.03 -4.15
C ALA A 40 0.42 8.39 -4.86
N THR A 41 0.91 9.43 -4.17
CA THR A 41 0.98 10.80 -4.68
C THR A 41 1.89 10.92 -5.90
N GLU A 42 3.06 10.31 -5.88
CA GLU A 42 4.00 10.36 -7.01
C GLU A 42 3.53 9.49 -8.19
N SER A 43 2.82 8.39 -7.92
CA SER A 43 2.15 7.60 -8.96
C SER A 43 1.10 8.42 -9.71
N ASP A 44 0.31 9.24 -9.00
CA ASP A 44 -0.70 10.11 -9.60
C ASP A 44 -0.08 11.20 -10.49
N LYS A 45 1.13 11.64 -10.18
CA LYS A 45 1.89 12.59 -10.99
C LYS A 45 2.65 11.94 -12.15
N ASN A 46 2.58 10.63 -12.33
CA ASN A 46 3.43 9.84 -13.24
C ASN A 46 4.94 10.04 -12.97
N ASN A 47 5.32 10.27 -11.71
CA ASN A 47 6.69 10.57 -11.28
C ASN A 47 7.36 9.35 -10.64
N GLN A 48 7.47 8.25 -11.37
CA GLN A 48 8.06 7.00 -10.87
C GLN A 48 9.55 7.15 -10.53
N ASP A 49 10.25 8.17 -11.06
CA ASP A 49 11.65 8.41 -10.73
C ASP A 49 11.87 8.69 -9.23
N CYS A 50 10.87 9.26 -8.55
CA CYS A 50 10.91 9.48 -7.10
C CYS A 50 10.81 8.19 -6.25
N TYR A 51 10.56 7.03 -6.84
CA TYR A 51 10.47 5.77 -6.09
C TYR A 51 11.80 5.41 -5.41
N VAL A 52 12.94 5.88 -5.94
CA VAL A 52 14.25 5.75 -5.29
C VAL A 52 14.32 6.41 -3.91
N GLU A 53 13.36 7.26 -3.56
CA GLU A 53 13.31 7.94 -2.26
C GLU A 53 12.63 7.11 -1.18
N ILE A 54 11.86 6.09 -1.54
CA ILE A 54 11.07 5.31 -0.58
C ILE A 54 11.36 3.81 -0.63
N PHE A 55 11.80 3.31 -1.79
CA PHE A 55 12.18 1.91 -1.94
C PHE A 55 13.68 1.74 -1.83
N ARG A 56 14.09 0.65 -1.21
CA ARG A 56 15.51 0.28 -1.21
C ARG A 56 16.02 0.07 -2.64
N PRO A 57 17.32 0.34 -2.90
CA PRO A 57 17.92 0.06 -4.20
C PRO A 57 17.72 -1.38 -4.66
N ASP A 58 17.78 -2.33 -3.72
CA ASP A 58 17.65 -3.77 -3.90
C ASP A 58 16.24 -4.29 -3.56
N ILE A 59 15.19 -3.45 -3.74
CA ILE A 59 13.79 -3.81 -3.53
C ILE A 59 13.43 -5.13 -4.20
N LYS A 60 12.67 -5.97 -3.52
CA LYS A 60 12.00 -7.13 -4.12
C LYS A 60 10.52 -6.82 -4.30
N LEU A 61 10.12 -6.71 -5.56
CA LEU A 61 8.73 -6.47 -5.94
C LEU A 61 8.14 -7.72 -6.58
N ASN A 62 6.97 -8.12 -6.12
CA ASN A 62 6.11 -9.10 -6.77
C ASN A 62 4.73 -8.51 -6.98
N VAL A 63 4.21 -8.54 -8.20
CA VAL A 63 2.88 -8.05 -8.55
C VAL A 63 2.00 -9.20 -8.99
N TYR A 64 0.84 -9.32 -8.36
CA TYR A 64 -0.13 -10.40 -8.59
C TYR A 64 -1.42 -9.83 -9.18
N PHE A 65 -1.92 -10.48 -10.23
CA PHE A 65 -3.21 -10.18 -10.86
C PHE A 65 -4.14 -11.39 -10.69
N GLY A 66 -5.21 -11.22 -9.91
CA GLY A 66 -6.12 -12.33 -9.61
C GLY A 66 -5.40 -13.54 -8.99
N GLY A 67 -4.44 -13.30 -8.11
CA GLY A 67 -3.65 -14.33 -7.43
C GLY A 67 -2.51 -14.94 -8.25
N LYS A 68 -2.31 -14.53 -9.51
CA LYS A 68 -1.21 -15.01 -10.37
C LYS A 68 -0.08 -13.98 -10.42
N LEU A 69 1.15 -14.43 -10.22
CA LEU A 69 2.34 -13.60 -10.38
C LEU A 69 2.46 -13.14 -11.84
N GLY A 70 2.45 -11.82 -12.06
CA GLY A 70 2.49 -11.22 -13.39
C GLY A 70 3.71 -10.34 -13.63
N MET A 71 4.30 -9.76 -12.58
CA MET A 71 5.49 -8.90 -12.70
C MET A 71 6.39 -9.07 -11.47
N THR A 72 7.70 -8.99 -11.70
CA THR A 72 8.71 -8.97 -10.62
C THR A 72 9.78 -7.94 -10.93
N ALA A 73 10.36 -7.34 -9.89
CA ALA A 73 11.59 -6.57 -9.98
C ALA A 73 12.48 -6.86 -8.76
N ASN A 74 13.79 -6.86 -8.95
CA ASN A 74 14.78 -7.12 -7.90
C ASN A 74 15.66 -5.89 -7.61
N ASP A 75 15.38 -4.79 -8.25
CA ASP A 75 15.96 -3.48 -7.98
C ASP A 75 14.98 -2.36 -8.34
N VAL A 76 15.18 -1.19 -7.75
CA VAL A 76 14.28 -0.04 -7.92
C VAL A 76 14.30 0.52 -9.35
N GLN A 77 15.41 0.42 -10.07
CA GLN A 77 15.51 0.93 -11.43
C GLN A 77 14.73 0.05 -12.40
N ASP A 78 14.79 -1.28 -12.20
CA ASP A 78 13.98 -2.22 -12.97
C ASP A 78 12.49 -2.00 -12.70
N MET A 79 12.11 -1.84 -11.44
CA MET A 79 10.74 -1.50 -11.05
C MET A 79 10.26 -0.23 -11.76
N ILE A 80 11.03 0.86 -11.73
CA ILE A 80 10.71 2.13 -12.40
C ILE A 80 10.52 1.93 -13.90
N ARG A 81 11.44 1.20 -14.56
CA ARG A 81 11.33 0.93 -16.00
C ARG A 81 10.04 0.20 -16.35
N GLN A 82 9.68 -0.83 -15.56
CA GLN A 82 8.49 -1.62 -15.80
C GLN A 82 7.20 -0.79 -15.57
N TYR A 83 7.16 0.03 -14.52
CA TYR A 83 5.99 0.92 -14.30
C TYR A 83 5.85 1.98 -15.40
N LYS A 84 6.95 2.59 -15.86
CA LYS A 84 6.92 3.52 -16.98
C LYS A 84 6.45 2.88 -18.29
N ALA A 85 6.71 1.59 -18.48
CA ALA A 85 6.27 0.85 -19.66
C ALA A 85 4.75 0.67 -19.75
N PHE A 86 4.01 0.79 -18.65
CA PHE A 86 2.55 0.80 -18.69
C PHE A 86 1.96 2.06 -19.33
N GLY A 87 2.78 3.11 -19.51
CA GLY A 87 2.35 4.40 -20.04
C GLY A 87 1.65 5.28 -19.01
N ALA A 88 1.51 6.56 -19.37
CA ALA A 88 0.85 7.53 -18.52
C ALA A 88 -0.68 7.45 -18.72
N ALA A 89 -1.43 7.42 -17.64
CA ALA A 89 -2.87 7.63 -17.68
C ALA A 89 -3.18 9.12 -17.92
N LYS A 90 -4.32 9.44 -18.56
CA LYS A 90 -4.82 10.82 -18.68
C LYS A 90 -5.11 11.41 -17.29
N VAL A 91 -5.65 10.58 -16.40
CA VAL A 91 -5.88 10.89 -14.99
C VAL A 91 -5.52 9.67 -14.18
N SER A 92 -4.82 9.87 -13.10
CA SER A 92 -4.49 8.87 -12.10
C SER A 92 -4.93 9.36 -10.73
N PHE A 93 -5.54 8.48 -9.95
CA PHE A 93 -6.02 8.81 -8.61
C PHE A 93 -5.88 7.58 -7.70
N HIS A 94 -4.93 7.65 -6.77
CA HIS A 94 -4.73 6.64 -5.76
C HIS A 94 -5.28 7.12 -4.41
N MET A 95 -6.13 6.33 -3.81
CA MET A 95 -6.64 6.57 -2.47
C MET A 95 -6.21 5.44 -1.55
N ASN A 96 -5.25 5.71 -0.66
CA ASN A 96 -4.88 4.78 0.38
C ASN A 96 -5.94 4.75 1.49
N GLY A 97 -6.37 3.55 1.84
CA GLY A 97 -7.23 3.28 2.98
C GLY A 97 -6.43 3.00 4.25
N GLN A 98 -6.88 2.00 4.99
CA GLN A 98 -6.21 1.58 6.23
C GLN A 98 -4.83 1.00 5.96
N GLN A 99 -3.92 1.27 6.90
CA GLN A 99 -2.63 0.62 7.00
C GLN A 99 -2.50 -0.04 8.38
N SER A 100 -2.14 -1.30 8.42
CA SER A 100 -1.67 -1.98 9.63
C SER A 100 -0.16 -2.15 9.56
N VAL A 101 0.49 -2.03 10.71
CA VAL A 101 1.95 -2.20 10.83
C VAL A 101 2.24 -3.05 12.07
N ASP A 102 3.06 -4.08 11.89
CA ASP A 102 3.59 -4.92 12.93
C ASP A 102 5.11 -4.76 12.99
N PHE A 103 5.61 -4.24 14.11
CA PHE A 103 7.04 -4.11 14.33
C PHE A 103 7.64 -5.43 14.80
N ILE A 104 8.67 -5.90 14.07
CA ILE A 104 9.41 -7.11 14.40
C ILE A 104 10.46 -6.78 15.45
N ASP A 105 11.18 -5.67 15.23
CA ASP A 105 12.19 -5.12 16.15
C ASP A 105 12.29 -3.58 15.96
N GLU A 106 13.41 -2.95 16.38
CA GLU A 106 13.60 -1.49 16.26
C GLU A 106 13.84 -1.02 14.82
N THR A 107 14.26 -1.93 13.95
CA THR A 107 14.69 -1.64 12.57
C THR A 107 13.90 -2.37 11.50
N HIS A 108 13.02 -3.30 11.87
CA HIS A 108 12.23 -4.08 10.93
C HIS A 108 10.75 -4.05 11.29
N ALA A 109 9.92 -3.92 10.24
CA ALA A 109 8.47 -3.99 10.36
C ALA A 109 7.86 -4.65 9.11
N THR A 110 6.64 -5.13 9.26
CA THR A 110 5.77 -5.52 8.15
C THR A 110 4.52 -4.68 8.16
N GLY A 111 3.87 -4.52 7.00
CA GLY A 111 2.61 -3.81 6.95
C GLY A 111 1.72 -4.25 5.81
N THR A 112 0.44 -3.97 5.97
CA THR A 112 -0.56 -4.14 4.93
C THR A 112 -1.25 -2.81 4.70
N CYS A 113 -1.26 -2.34 3.44
CA CYS A 113 -1.99 -1.13 3.05
C CYS A 113 -3.03 -1.48 1.98
N TYR A 114 -4.22 -0.93 2.14
CA TYR A 114 -5.31 -1.05 1.18
C TYR A 114 -5.38 0.21 0.32
N ALA A 115 -5.56 0.05 -0.99
CA ALA A 115 -5.67 1.16 -1.90
C ALA A 115 -6.76 0.94 -2.96
N LEU A 116 -7.36 2.04 -3.39
CA LEU A 116 -8.10 2.12 -4.64
C LEU A 116 -7.27 2.97 -5.61
N ALA A 117 -6.89 2.38 -6.73
CA ALA A 117 -6.21 3.06 -7.82
C ALA A 117 -7.19 3.21 -8.98
N THR A 118 -7.49 4.44 -9.36
CA THR A 118 -8.42 4.76 -10.43
C THR A 118 -7.69 5.49 -11.54
N LEU A 119 -7.75 4.96 -12.74
CA LEU A 119 -7.03 5.45 -13.91
C LEU A 119 -8.01 5.76 -15.04
N VAL A 120 -7.81 6.89 -15.71
CA VAL A 120 -8.50 7.19 -16.98
C VAL A 120 -7.49 7.05 -18.10
N THR A 121 -7.76 6.14 -19.02
CA THR A 121 -6.95 5.90 -20.23
C THR A 121 -7.83 6.02 -21.48
N GLU A 122 -7.20 6.27 -22.62
CA GLU A 122 -7.92 6.24 -23.89
C GLU A 122 -7.85 4.84 -24.50
N GLN A 123 -9.00 4.29 -24.88
CA GLN A 123 -9.13 3.02 -25.57
C GLN A 123 -10.11 3.20 -26.74
N ASP A 124 -9.65 2.97 -27.96
CA ASP A 124 -10.45 3.12 -29.18
C ASP A 124 -11.17 4.50 -29.32
N GLY A 125 -10.47 5.57 -28.93
CA GLY A 125 -10.98 6.95 -28.98
C GLY A 125 -11.99 7.31 -27.90
N LYS A 126 -12.16 6.46 -26.89
CA LYS A 126 -13.03 6.69 -25.73
C LYS A 126 -12.22 6.69 -24.44
N ASP A 127 -12.63 7.51 -23.51
CA ASP A 127 -12.08 7.49 -22.18
C ASP A 127 -12.65 6.31 -21.39
N VAL A 128 -11.76 5.49 -20.82
CA VAL A 128 -12.10 4.34 -20.00
C VAL A 128 -11.56 4.57 -18.61
N LEU A 129 -12.46 4.56 -17.63
CA LEU A 129 -12.14 4.56 -16.22
C LEU A 129 -11.88 3.11 -15.78
N THR A 130 -10.69 2.85 -15.26
CA THR A 130 -10.36 1.58 -14.63
C THR A 130 -10.15 1.79 -13.15
N THR A 131 -10.85 1.03 -12.31
CA THR A 131 -10.64 1.02 -10.86
C THR A 131 -10.05 -0.32 -10.45
N HIS A 132 -8.96 -0.26 -9.69
CA HIS A 132 -8.28 -1.40 -9.10
C HIS A 132 -8.39 -1.34 -7.58
N ALA A 133 -8.87 -2.42 -6.96
CA ALA A 133 -8.68 -2.63 -5.54
C ALA A 133 -7.35 -3.36 -5.35
N VAL A 134 -6.45 -2.72 -4.60
CA VAL A 134 -5.07 -3.20 -4.43
C VAL A 134 -4.78 -3.39 -2.95
N ARG A 135 -4.04 -4.44 -2.65
CA ARG A 135 -3.45 -4.66 -1.35
C ARG A 135 -1.95 -4.73 -1.49
N TYR A 136 -1.25 -3.92 -0.69
CA TYR A 136 0.21 -3.97 -0.57
C TYR A 136 0.56 -4.71 0.70
N TYR A 137 1.45 -5.69 0.60
CA TYR A 137 2.11 -6.35 1.72
C TYR A 137 3.57 -5.94 1.67
N ASP A 138 3.97 -5.09 2.61
CA ASP A 138 5.28 -4.48 2.64
C ASP A 138 6.13 -5.03 3.77
N LYS A 139 7.44 -5.19 3.50
CA LYS A 139 8.47 -5.25 4.54
C LYS A 139 9.24 -3.95 4.54
N TYR A 140 9.53 -3.49 5.74
CA TYR A 140 10.21 -2.23 5.97
C TYR A 140 11.49 -2.45 6.74
N GLU A 141 12.51 -1.68 6.39
CA GLU A 141 13.80 -1.62 7.09
C GLU A 141 14.13 -0.19 7.46
N LYS A 142 14.65 0.02 8.68
CA LYS A 142 15.15 1.31 9.15
C LYS A 142 16.67 1.34 9.06
N ILE A 143 17.20 2.20 8.19
CA ILE A 143 18.64 2.36 7.95
C ILE A 143 18.99 3.82 8.22
N ASP A 144 20.00 4.06 9.04
CA ASP A 144 20.47 5.40 9.41
C ASP A 144 19.34 6.31 9.93
N GLY A 145 18.39 5.69 10.67
CA GLY A 145 17.26 6.40 11.27
C GLY A 145 16.08 6.64 10.33
N ARG A 146 16.13 6.22 9.07
CA ARG A 146 15.09 6.39 8.06
C ARG A 146 14.48 5.05 7.65
N TRP A 147 13.15 4.99 7.56
CA TRP A 147 12.43 3.83 7.05
C TRP A 147 12.43 3.76 5.51
N TRP A 148 12.50 2.53 5.01
CA TRP A 148 12.47 2.16 3.60
C TRP A 148 11.55 0.98 3.37
N ILE A 149 10.94 0.89 2.20
CA ILE A 149 10.28 -0.34 1.74
C ILE A 149 11.35 -1.24 1.12
N SER A 150 11.60 -2.40 1.74
CA SER A 150 12.60 -3.38 1.29
C SER A 150 12.01 -4.49 0.42
N GLU A 151 10.77 -4.87 0.69
CA GLU A 151 10.01 -5.82 -0.14
C GLU A 151 8.57 -5.35 -0.27
N ARG A 152 7.96 -5.57 -1.43
CA ARG A 152 6.53 -5.34 -1.67
C ARG A 152 5.91 -6.47 -2.46
N GLU A 153 4.81 -7.01 -1.95
CA GLU A 153 3.85 -7.77 -2.74
C GLU A 153 2.65 -6.87 -3.03
N GLN A 154 2.36 -6.67 -4.31
CA GLN A 154 1.21 -5.88 -4.77
C GLN A 154 0.16 -6.81 -5.35
N HIS A 155 -0.99 -6.90 -4.72
CA HIS A 155 -2.08 -7.76 -5.13
C HIS A 155 -3.22 -6.93 -5.70
N PHE A 156 -3.48 -7.06 -6.99
CA PHE A 156 -4.69 -6.59 -7.64
C PHE A 156 -5.80 -7.60 -7.33
N GLU A 157 -6.61 -7.30 -6.31
CA GLU A 157 -7.67 -8.18 -5.81
C GLU A 157 -8.82 -8.28 -6.81
N TRP A 158 -9.21 -7.15 -7.36
CA TRP A 158 -10.18 -7.05 -8.45
C TRP A 158 -9.98 -5.74 -9.22
N SER A 159 -10.51 -5.74 -10.45
CA SER A 159 -10.54 -4.55 -11.30
C SER A 159 -11.89 -4.44 -12.00
N THR A 160 -12.32 -3.22 -12.28
CA THR A 160 -13.52 -2.93 -13.09
C THR A 160 -13.24 -1.80 -14.05
N ASN A 161 -13.90 -1.84 -15.20
CA ASN A 161 -13.78 -0.82 -16.25
C ASN A 161 -15.15 -0.19 -16.52
N GLN A 162 -15.14 1.10 -16.81
CA GLN A 162 -16.32 1.85 -17.21
C GLN A 162 -15.94 2.81 -18.33
N THR A 163 -16.63 2.76 -19.48
CA THR A 163 -16.50 3.80 -20.52
C THR A 163 -17.14 5.09 -20.00
N LEU A 164 -16.40 6.18 -20.08
CA LEU A 164 -16.91 7.51 -19.75
C LEU A 164 -17.62 8.08 -21.00
N GLY A 165 -18.78 8.70 -20.78
CA GLY A 165 -19.60 9.29 -21.82
C GLY A 165 -19.12 10.66 -22.26
#